data_c21eb96fe591ff3d98a9ab97b78192a3
#
_entry.id   c21eb96fe591ff3d98a9ab97b78192a3
#
_cell.length_a   1.000
_cell.length_b   1.000
_cell.length_c   1.000
_cell.angle_alpha   90.00
_cell.angle_beta   90.00
_cell.angle_gamma   90.00
#
_symmetry.space_group_name_H-M   'P 1'
#
loop_
_entity.id
_entity.type
_entity.pdbx_description
1 polymer ?
#
loop_
_entity_poly.entity_id
_entity_poly.type
_entity_poly.pdbx_seq_one_letter_code
_entity_poly.pdbx_strand_id
1 'polypeptide(L)'
;MVLMGRTAHLAPFASPSKRDEEIAEKAMEILSITHLRERVYTEISGGERQLVLIARALTQEPQILIMDEPTSSLDFGNQVKVLSQVQHLAKMNMGVVMSCHFPEHAFLYSTKVMLLDKGEMLHFDIPEKAITEESLKTLYGVDLEIVSVNNQKNREVKVCIPSHSLIA
;
A
#
# COMPACT_ATOMS: atom_id res chain seq x y z
N MET A 1 17.52 -8.73 6.83
CA MET A 1 16.30 -8.92 6.01
C MET A 1 16.28 -8.00 4.79
N VAL A 2 16.40 -6.69 4.91
CA VAL A 2 16.36 -5.73 3.79
C VAL A 2 17.41 -6.06 2.71
N LEU A 3 18.64 -6.29 3.11
CA LEU A 3 19.78 -6.65 2.23
C LEU A 3 19.53 -7.89 1.35
N MET A 4 18.62 -8.79 1.77
CA MET A 4 18.25 -9.95 0.95
C MET A 4 17.62 -9.57 -0.40
N GLY A 5 17.06 -8.36 -0.54
CA GLY A 5 16.57 -7.87 -1.82
C GLY A 5 17.67 -7.72 -2.88
N ARG A 6 18.93 -7.57 -2.46
CA ARG A 6 20.08 -7.46 -3.37
C ARG A 6 20.51 -8.81 -3.99
N THR A 7 19.96 -9.93 -3.51
CA THR A 7 20.33 -11.28 -4.01
C THR A 7 20.21 -11.40 -5.52
N ALA A 8 19.24 -10.72 -6.15
CA ALA A 8 19.06 -10.72 -7.60
C ALA A 8 20.24 -10.04 -8.37
N HIS A 9 21.05 -9.25 -7.69
CA HIS A 9 22.20 -8.53 -8.26
C HIS A 9 23.56 -9.17 -7.92
N LEU A 10 23.56 -10.23 -7.11
CA LEU A 10 24.77 -10.91 -6.69
C LEU A 10 25.09 -12.10 -7.62
N ALA A 11 26.37 -12.31 -7.87
CA ALA A 11 26.81 -13.56 -8.49
C ALA A 11 26.56 -14.75 -7.53
N PRO A 12 26.43 -15.99 -8.05
CA PRO A 12 26.28 -17.16 -7.21
C PRO A 12 27.41 -17.24 -6.16
N PHE A 13 27.02 -17.45 -4.90
CA PHE A 13 27.92 -17.52 -3.74
C PHE A 13 28.68 -16.22 -3.37
N ALA A 14 28.36 -15.09 -4.01
CA ALA A 14 28.94 -13.81 -3.61
C ALA A 14 28.26 -13.26 -2.34
N SER A 15 29.07 -12.63 -1.47
CA SER A 15 28.54 -11.84 -0.36
C SER A 15 28.17 -10.44 -0.82
N PRO A 16 27.18 -9.79 -0.17
CA PRO A 16 26.85 -8.39 -0.42
C PRO A 16 28.06 -7.48 -0.27
N SER A 17 28.20 -6.53 -1.17
CA SER A 17 29.25 -5.52 -1.16
C SER A 17 28.86 -4.32 -0.27
N LYS A 18 29.79 -3.40 0.01
CA LYS A 18 29.51 -2.12 0.67
C LYS A 18 28.43 -1.32 -0.08
N ARG A 19 28.44 -1.37 -1.41
CA ARG A 19 27.42 -0.71 -2.23
C ARG A 19 26.02 -1.30 -1.99
N ASP A 20 25.92 -2.62 -1.82
CA ASP A 20 24.63 -3.26 -1.52
C ASP A 20 24.13 -2.88 -0.12
N GLU A 21 25.04 -2.74 0.84
CA GLU A 21 24.71 -2.23 2.18
C GLU A 21 24.21 -0.79 2.15
N GLU A 22 24.87 0.08 1.38
CA GLU A 22 24.43 1.49 1.18
C GLU A 22 23.04 1.59 0.53
N ILE A 23 22.75 0.73 -0.46
CA ILE A 23 21.43 0.65 -1.08
C ILE A 23 20.36 0.20 -0.06
N ALA A 24 20.69 -0.79 0.76
CA ALA A 24 19.78 -1.26 1.80
C ALA A 24 19.50 -0.17 2.86
N GLU A 25 20.54 0.55 3.29
CA GLU A 25 20.41 1.68 4.22
C GLU A 25 19.52 2.77 3.65
N LYS A 26 19.76 3.19 2.40
CA LYS A 26 18.95 4.19 1.71
C LYS A 26 17.48 3.77 1.59
N ALA A 27 17.20 2.49 1.34
CA ALA A 27 15.82 1.99 1.30
C ALA A 27 15.14 2.09 2.67
N MET A 28 15.88 1.85 3.76
CA MET A 28 15.38 2.03 5.12
C MET A 28 15.17 3.51 5.48
N GLU A 29 16.04 4.40 5.03
CA GLU A 29 15.89 5.86 5.20
C GLU A 29 14.61 6.39 4.50
N ILE A 30 14.40 6.01 3.24
CA ILE A 30 13.22 6.39 2.46
C ILE A 30 11.92 6.04 3.21
N LEU A 31 11.88 4.88 3.87
CA LEU A 31 10.72 4.42 4.61
C LEU A 31 10.73 4.83 6.10
N SER A 32 11.74 5.60 6.54
CA SER A 32 11.89 6.07 7.93
C SER A 32 11.96 4.92 8.96
N ILE A 33 12.63 3.81 8.61
CA ILE A 33 12.77 2.60 9.44
C ILE A 33 14.24 2.28 9.82
N THR A 34 15.15 3.22 9.72
CA THR A 34 16.58 3.03 10.10
C THR A 34 16.75 2.58 11.54
N HIS A 35 15.83 2.97 12.45
CA HIS A 35 15.81 2.55 13.83
C HIS A 35 15.60 1.03 14.01
N LEU A 36 15.17 0.31 12.96
CA LEU A 36 14.99 -1.14 12.97
C LEU A 36 16.23 -1.92 12.52
N ARG A 37 17.32 -1.24 12.15
CA ARG A 37 18.51 -1.85 11.54
C ARG A 37 19.03 -3.06 12.32
N GLU A 38 19.16 -2.93 13.63
CA GLU A 38 19.68 -3.95 14.54
C GLU A 38 18.56 -4.79 15.22
N ARG A 39 17.29 -4.56 14.84
CA ARG A 39 16.18 -5.27 15.44
C ARG A 39 15.97 -6.63 14.79
N VAL A 40 15.59 -7.60 15.59
CA VAL A 40 15.23 -8.94 15.12
C VAL A 40 13.87 -8.86 14.42
N TYR A 41 13.79 -9.33 13.18
CA TYR A 41 12.58 -9.23 12.33
C TYR A 41 11.31 -9.82 12.97
N THR A 42 11.46 -10.88 13.76
CA THR A 42 10.32 -11.53 14.44
C THR A 42 9.82 -10.77 15.66
N GLU A 43 10.59 -9.80 16.16
CA GLU A 43 10.29 -9.04 17.39
C GLU A 43 9.70 -7.64 17.10
N ILE A 44 9.65 -7.23 15.84
CA ILE A 44 9.05 -5.96 15.42
C ILE A 44 7.55 -6.11 15.12
N SER A 45 6.82 -5.00 15.15
CA SER A 45 5.36 -4.97 14.89
C SER A 45 5.01 -5.40 13.47
N GLY A 46 3.74 -5.74 13.24
CA GLY A 46 3.23 -6.11 11.90
C GLY A 46 3.45 -5.01 10.86
N GLY A 47 3.18 -3.75 11.23
CA GLY A 47 3.40 -2.61 10.34
C GLY A 47 4.88 -2.39 10.02
N GLU A 48 5.76 -2.53 11.01
CA GLU A 48 7.22 -2.46 10.81
C GLU A 48 7.71 -3.60 9.91
N ARG A 49 7.20 -4.81 10.11
CA ARG A 49 7.50 -5.94 9.21
C ARG A 49 7.11 -5.64 7.77
N GLN A 50 5.92 -5.06 7.56
CA GLN A 50 5.46 -4.67 6.23
C GLN A 50 6.39 -3.63 5.59
N LEU A 51 6.80 -2.60 6.33
CA LEU A 51 7.77 -1.61 5.84
C LEU A 51 9.14 -2.22 5.54
N VAL A 52 9.61 -3.19 6.32
CA VAL A 52 10.83 -3.95 6.04
C VAL A 52 10.72 -4.77 4.74
N LEU A 53 9.55 -5.35 4.45
CA LEU A 53 9.32 -6.05 3.18
C LEU A 53 9.31 -5.08 1.99
N ILE A 54 8.71 -3.91 2.14
CA ILE A 54 8.76 -2.85 1.12
C ILE A 54 10.21 -2.37 0.93
N ALA A 55 10.98 -2.13 2.02
CA ALA A 55 12.39 -1.76 1.94
C ALA A 55 13.20 -2.81 1.18
N ARG A 56 12.97 -4.09 1.46
CA ARG A 56 13.59 -5.20 0.74
C ARG A 56 13.28 -5.16 -0.75
N ALA A 57 12.05 -4.86 -1.14
CA ALA A 57 11.68 -4.71 -2.55
C ALA A 57 12.38 -3.50 -3.19
N LEU A 58 12.48 -2.38 -2.48
CA LEU A 58 13.17 -1.17 -2.95
C LEU A 58 14.66 -1.39 -3.21
N THR A 59 15.32 -2.29 -2.49
CA THR A 59 16.74 -2.60 -2.74
C THR A 59 16.99 -3.28 -4.09
N GLN A 60 15.96 -3.77 -4.77
CA GLN A 60 16.06 -4.24 -6.15
C GLN A 60 16.05 -3.08 -7.17
N GLU A 61 15.93 -1.83 -6.70
CA GLU A 61 15.87 -0.62 -7.53
C GLU A 61 14.77 -0.70 -8.61
N PRO A 62 13.51 -1.10 -8.24
CA PRO A 62 12.45 -1.31 -9.20
C PRO A 62 11.91 0.02 -9.73
N GLN A 63 11.44 0.02 -10.98
CA GLN A 63 10.65 1.14 -11.53
C GLN A 63 9.18 1.07 -11.08
N ILE A 64 8.68 -0.12 -10.85
CA ILE A 64 7.29 -0.37 -10.43
C ILE A 64 7.30 -1.33 -9.23
N LEU A 65 6.59 -0.95 -8.18
CA LEU A 65 6.34 -1.76 -7.00
C LEU A 65 4.92 -2.32 -7.07
N ILE A 66 4.79 -3.65 -7.05
CA ILE A 66 3.50 -4.33 -7.03
C ILE A 66 3.32 -4.98 -5.67
N MET A 67 2.19 -4.72 -5.01
CA MET A 67 1.87 -5.24 -3.68
C MET A 67 0.47 -5.85 -3.67
N ASP A 68 0.35 -7.01 -3.06
CA ASP A 68 -0.92 -7.67 -2.84
C ASP A 68 -1.36 -7.46 -1.38
N GLU A 69 -2.47 -6.74 -1.21
CA GLU A 69 -3.09 -6.42 0.08
C GLU A 69 -2.09 -6.01 1.20
N PRO A 70 -1.26 -4.98 0.99
CA PRO A 70 -0.15 -4.67 1.90
C PRO A 70 -0.59 -4.28 3.31
N THR A 71 -1.88 -4.09 3.55
CA THR A 71 -2.43 -3.63 4.84
C THR A 71 -3.48 -4.55 5.46
N SER A 72 -3.83 -5.69 4.84
CA SER A 72 -4.96 -6.54 5.23
C SER A 72 -4.87 -7.09 6.66
N SER A 73 -3.66 -7.37 7.16
CA SER A 73 -3.43 -7.94 8.50
C SER A 73 -2.99 -6.91 9.55
N LEU A 74 -3.10 -5.62 9.24
CA LEU A 74 -2.62 -4.54 10.10
C LEU A 74 -3.77 -3.86 10.85
N ASP A 75 -3.51 -3.40 12.07
CA ASP A 75 -4.38 -2.46 12.75
C ASP A 75 -4.42 -1.11 12.04
N PHE A 76 -5.46 -0.31 12.32
CA PHE A 76 -5.70 0.97 11.66
C PHE A 76 -4.49 1.92 11.68
N GLY A 77 -3.78 2.04 12.80
CA GLY A 77 -2.62 2.93 12.90
C GLY A 77 -1.46 2.49 12.01
N ASN A 78 -1.21 1.19 11.93
CA ASN A 78 -0.19 0.62 11.05
C ASN A 78 -0.59 0.68 9.57
N GLN A 79 -1.89 0.49 9.24
CA GLN A 79 -2.39 0.71 7.88
C GLN A 79 -2.09 2.13 7.39
N VAL A 80 -2.42 3.15 8.19
CA VAL A 80 -2.15 4.56 7.84
C VAL A 80 -0.66 4.81 7.64
N LYS A 81 0.20 4.28 8.50
CA LYS A 81 1.66 4.42 8.36
C LYS A 81 2.17 3.81 7.05
N VAL A 82 1.79 2.56 6.76
CA VAL A 82 2.22 1.87 5.53
C VAL A 82 1.72 2.61 4.29
N LEU A 83 0.44 2.97 4.23
CA LEU A 83 -0.13 3.68 3.08
C LEU A 83 0.48 5.07 2.88
N SER A 84 0.82 5.77 3.97
CA SER A 84 1.53 7.06 3.88
C SER A 84 2.92 6.90 3.25
N GLN A 85 3.66 5.83 3.59
CA GLN A 85 4.95 5.54 2.98
C GLN A 85 4.80 5.13 1.51
N VAL A 86 3.78 4.34 1.18
CA VAL A 86 3.46 4.00 -0.22
C VAL A 86 3.16 5.24 -1.05
N GLN A 87 2.36 6.17 -0.52
CA GLN A 87 2.09 7.46 -1.18
C GLN A 87 3.37 8.30 -1.33
N HIS A 88 4.27 8.26 -0.34
CA HIS A 88 5.56 8.94 -0.44
C HIS A 88 6.41 8.39 -1.60
N LEU A 89 6.48 7.07 -1.77
CA LEU A 89 7.16 6.44 -2.89
C LEU A 89 6.58 6.86 -4.24
N ALA A 90 5.26 6.91 -4.37
CA ALA A 90 4.60 7.38 -5.59
C ALA A 90 4.96 8.85 -5.92
N LYS A 91 5.08 9.71 -4.90
CA LYS A 91 5.54 11.11 -5.07
C LYS A 91 7.01 11.21 -5.49
N MET A 92 7.81 10.19 -5.27
CA MET A 92 9.19 10.08 -5.75
C MET A 92 9.28 9.50 -7.19
N ASN A 93 8.20 9.56 -7.96
CA ASN A 93 8.08 9.04 -9.33
C ASN A 93 8.22 7.50 -9.45
N MET A 94 7.98 6.76 -8.38
CA MET A 94 7.90 5.31 -8.45
C MET A 94 6.49 4.90 -8.90
N GLY A 95 6.38 4.01 -9.87
CA GLY A 95 5.12 3.35 -10.18
C GLY A 95 4.72 2.44 -9.03
N VAL A 96 3.50 2.60 -8.51
CA VAL A 96 2.98 1.72 -7.43
C VAL A 96 1.64 1.16 -7.85
N VAL A 97 1.52 -0.16 -7.78
CA VAL A 97 0.27 -0.89 -7.97
C VAL A 97 0.02 -1.70 -6.70
N MET A 98 -1.15 -1.58 -6.12
CA MET A 98 -1.53 -2.39 -4.96
C MET A 98 -2.97 -2.86 -5.06
N SER A 99 -3.25 -4.08 -4.63
CA SER A 99 -4.62 -4.53 -4.36
C SER A 99 -5.07 -4.05 -2.98
N CYS A 100 -6.37 -3.78 -2.83
CA CYS A 100 -6.92 -3.42 -1.54
C CYS A 100 -8.44 -3.68 -1.52
N HIS A 101 -8.99 -3.97 -0.34
CA HIS A 101 -10.43 -4.21 -0.14
C HIS A 101 -11.18 -3.00 0.42
N PHE A 102 -10.48 -1.93 0.80
CA PHE A 102 -11.09 -0.75 1.42
C PHE A 102 -11.19 0.39 0.41
N PRO A 103 -12.41 0.76 -0.06
CA PRO A 103 -12.59 1.86 -1.01
C PRO A 103 -12.03 3.19 -0.48
N GLU A 104 -12.09 3.42 0.84
CA GLU A 104 -11.55 4.61 1.50
C GLU A 104 -10.03 4.76 1.28
N HIS A 105 -9.29 3.66 1.27
CA HIS A 105 -7.86 3.70 0.98
C HIS A 105 -7.61 4.16 -0.46
N ALA A 106 -8.45 3.74 -1.40
CA ALA A 106 -8.33 4.17 -2.78
C ALA A 106 -8.62 5.68 -2.93
N PHE A 107 -9.65 6.21 -2.27
CA PHE A 107 -9.93 7.65 -2.26
C PHE A 107 -8.79 8.47 -1.65
N LEU A 108 -8.15 7.97 -0.60
CA LEU A 108 -7.13 8.71 0.14
C LEU A 108 -5.73 8.63 -0.46
N TYR A 109 -5.37 7.52 -1.08
CA TYR A 109 -3.97 7.22 -1.39
C TYR A 109 -3.70 6.90 -2.88
N SER A 110 -4.72 6.69 -3.72
CA SER A 110 -4.49 6.35 -5.13
C SER A 110 -4.75 7.53 -6.07
N THR A 111 -4.13 7.48 -7.23
CA THR A 111 -4.37 8.42 -8.35
C THR A 111 -5.28 7.83 -9.41
N LYS A 112 -5.29 6.50 -9.50
CA LYS A 112 -6.14 5.71 -10.40
C LYS A 112 -6.61 4.47 -9.68
N VAL A 113 -7.80 4.01 -10.01
CA VAL A 113 -8.40 2.78 -9.47
C VAL A 113 -8.86 1.91 -10.62
N MET A 114 -8.55 0.63 -10.51
CA MET A 114 -9.10 -0.42 -11.35
C MET A 114 -10.00 -1.31 -10.50
N LEU A 115 -11.27 -1.43 -10.85
CA LEU A 115 -12.19 -2.37 -10.24
C LEU A 115 -12.19 -3.67 -11.04
N LEU A 116 -11.92 -4.77 -10.33
CA LEU A 116 -11.86 -6.12 -10.90
C LEU A 116 -12.93 -7.00 -10.24
N ASP A 117 -13.73 -7.69 -11.04
CA ASP A 117 -14.65 -8.73 -10.59
C ASP A 117 -14.48 -9.97 -11.48
N LYS A 118 -14.28 -11.13 -10.86
CA LYS A 118 -14.16 -12.45 -11.55
C LYS A 118 -13.18 -12.46 -12.74
N GLY A 119 -12.11 -11.68 -12.65
CA GLY A 119 -11.08 -11.59 -13.67
C GLY A 119 -11.39 -10.58 -14.80
N GLU A 120 -12.50 -9.88 -14.74
CA GLU A 120 -12.88 -8.83 -15.67
C GLU A 120 -12.69 -7.44 -15.06
N MET A 121 -12.26 -6.49 -15.91
CA MET A 121 -12.12 -5.09 -15.50
C MET A 121 -13.49 -4.40 -15.66
N LEU A 122 -14.08 -3.99 -14.55
CA LEU A 122 -15.34 -3.24 -14.53
C LEU A 122 -15.12 -1.77 -14.85
N HIS A 123 -14.16 -1.12 -14.18
CA HIS A 123 -13.85 0.29 -14.33
C HIS A 123 -12.34 0.54 -14.18
N PHE A 124 -11.85 1.59 -14.87
CA PHE A 124 -10.50 2.12 -14.69
C PHE A 124 -10.50 3.63 -14.89
N ASP A 125 -10.47 4.39 -13.81
CA ASP A 125 -10.41 5.87 -13.82
C ASP A 125 -9.82 6.40 -12.49
N ILE A 126 -9.93 7.72 -12.27
CA ILE A 126 -9.67 8.34 -10.96
C ILE A 126 -10.68 7.77 -9.93
N PRO A 127 -10.31 7.77 -8.62
CA PRO A 127 -11.15 7.17 -7.59
C PRO A 127 -12.61 7.64 -7.62
N GLU A 128 -12.84 8.95 -7.79
CA GLU A 128 -14.17 9.57 -7.77
C GLU A 128 -15.09 9.12 -8.89
N LYS A 129 -14.53 8.63 -10.01
CA LYS A 129 -15.29 8.14 -11.15
C LYS A 129 -15.41 6.61 -11.16
N ALA A 130 -14.35 5.91 -10.73
CA ALA A 130 -14.35 4.46 -10.72
C ALA A 130 -15.18 3.90 -9.55
N ILE A 131 -15.11 4.54 -8.37
CA ILE A 131 -15.78 4.11 -7.17
C ILE A 131 -17.09 4.88 -7.02
N THR A 132 -18.19 4.23 -7.37
CA THR A 132 -19.57 4.71 -7.23
C THR A 132 -20.39 3.72 -6.41
N GLU A 133 -21.53 4.13 -5.89
CA GLU A 133 -22.44 3.24 -5.17
C GLU A 133 -22.86 2.03 -6.04
N GLU A 134 -23.09 2.27 -7.33
CA GLU A 134 -23.43 1.23 -8.30
C GLU A 134 -22.28 0.24 -8.52
N SER A 135 -21.04 0.75 -8.71
CA SER A 135 -19.87 -0.11 -8.90
C SER A 135 -19.53 -0.92 -7.65
N LEU A 136 -19.69 -0.33 -6.45
CA LEU A 136 -19.49 -1.03 -5.18
C LEU A 136 -20.60 -2.07 -4.93
N LYS A 137 -21.85 -1.76 -5.27
CA LYS A 137 -22.94 -2.74 -5.21
C LYS A 137 -22.68 -3.94 -6.10
N THR A 138 -22.20 -3.69 -7.34
CA THR A 138 -21.82 -4.77 -8.27
C THR A 138 -20.68 -5.61 -7.70
N LEU A 139 -19.65 -4.97 -7.13
CA LEU A 139 -18.45 -5.63 -6.64
C LEU A 139 -18.69 -6.42 -5.34
N TYR A 140 -19.42 -5.83 -4.39
CA TYR A 140 -19.59 -6.40 -3.04
C TYR A 140 -20.97 -7.05 -2.81
N GLY A 141 -21.94 -6.83 -3.69
CA GLY A 141 -23.29 -7.39 -3.55
C GLY A 141 -24.12 -6.76 -2.42
N VAL A 142 -23.72 -5.59 -1.91
CA VAL A 142 -24.38 -4.87 -0.81
C VAL A 142 -24.65 -3.43 -1.20
N ASP A 143 -25.75 -2.87 -0.65
CA ASP A 143 -26.07 -1.45 -0.80
C ASP A 143 -25.19 -0.61 0.14
N LEU A 144 -24.54 0.40 -0.43
CA LEU A 144 -23.62 1.29 0.26
C LEU A 144 -23.93 2.73 -0.15
N GLU A 145 -23.68 3.67 0.75
CA GLU A 145 -23.72 5.10 0.48
C GLU A 145 -22.31 5.68 0.54
N ILE A 146 -21.98 6.58 -0.40
CA ILE A 146 -20.72 7.31 -0.39
C ILE A 146 -20.96 8.70 0.15
N VAL A 147 -20.48 8.96 1.36
CA VAL A 147 -20.69 10.23 2.06
C VAL A 147 -19.38 11.04 2.03
N SER A 148 -19.50 12.32 1.66
CA SER A 148 -18.40 13.28 1.75
C SER A 148 -18.40 13.94 3.12
N VAL A 149 -17.27 13.89 3.81
CA VAL A 149 -17.04 14.54 5.10
C VAL A 149 -15.83 15.47 5.02
N ASN A 150 -15.92 16.64 5.65
CA ASN A 150 -14.78 17.54 5.77
C ASN A 150 -13.97 17.18 7.01
N ASN A 151 -12.67 16.90 6.83
CA ASN A 151 -11.77 16.70 7.95
C ASN A 151 -11.42 18.04 8.63
N GLN A 152 -10.70 17.99 9.76
CA GLN A 152 -10.26 19.17 10.51
C GLN A 152 -9.39 20.16 9.70
N LYS A 153 -8.82 19.73 8.58
CA LYS A 153 -8.05 20.58 7.64
C LYS A 153 -8.90 21.08 6.48
N ASN A 154 -10.23 20.99 6.59
CA ASN A 154 -11.20 21.38 5.58
C ASN A 154 -10.97 20.68 4.21
N ARG A 155 -10.47 19.43 4.24
CA ARG A 155 -10.35 18.58 3.06
C ARG A 155 -11.52 17.63 3.02
N GLU A 156 -12.17 17.55 1.88
CA GLU A 156 -13.22 16.58 1.61
C GLU A 156 -12.61 15.18 1.57
N VAL A 157 -13.21 14.27 2.32
CA VAL A 157 -12.84 12.84 2.38
C VAL A 157 -14.10 12.03 2.13
N LYS A 158 -14.03 11.02 1.28
CA LYS A 158 -15.14 10.11 1.02
C LYS A 158 -15.06 8.89 1.91
N VAL A 159 -16.20 8.49 2.45
CA VAL A 159 -16.38 7.34 3.33
C VAL A 159 -17.52 6.50 2.80
N CYS A 160 -17.36 5.19 2.79
CA CYS A 160 -18.40 4.24 2.38
C CYS A 160 -19.13 3.73 3.63
N ILE A 161 -20.46 3.88 3.65
CA ILE A 161 -21.30 3.46 4.78
C ILE A 161 -22.31 2.42 4.27
N PRO A 162 -22.39 1.23 4.89
CA PRO A 162 -23.42 0.25 4.54
C PRO A 162 -24.81 0.84 4.77
N SER A 163 -25.72 0.73 3.79
CA SER A 163 -27.12 1.10 3.96
C SER A 163 -27.80 0.13 4.92
N HIS A 164 -28.61 0.63 5.85
CA HIS A 164 -29.22 -0.11 6.97
C HIS A 164 -30.16 -1.28 6.58
N SER A 165 -30.30 -1.61 5.31
CA SER A 165 -31.15 -2.70 4.81
C SER A 165 -30.59 -4.13 4.99
N LEU A 166 -29.45 -4.28 5.68
CA LEU A 166 -28.81 -5.60 5.91
C LEU A 166 -29.38 -6.39 7.09
N ILE A 167 -30.38 -5.88 7.80
CA ILE A 167 -31.03 -6.59 8.90
C ILE A 167 -32.53 -6.70 8.56
N ALA A 168 -32.87 -7.68 7.79
CA ALA A 168 -34.22 -8.21 7.66
C ALA A 168 -34.18 -9.72 7.94
#